data_35510c3e2cc2920a38665330f4c2281c
#
_entry.id   35510c3e2cc2920a38665330f4c2281c
#
_cell.length_a   1.000
_cell.length_b   1.000
_cell.length_c   1.000
_cell.angle_alpha   90.00
_cell.angle_beta   90.00
_cell.angle_gamma   90.00
#
_symmetry.space_group_name_H-M   'P 1'
#
loop_
_entity.id
_entity.type
_entity.pdbx_description
1 polymer ?
#
loop_
_entity_poly.entity_id
_entity_poly.type
_entity_poly.pdbx_seq_one_letter_code
_entity_poly.pdbx_strand_id
1 'polypeptide(L)'
;MIRPEKLADAIAEHLEKLILEGVLRPGEKLASERDLAQKLDVSRPSLREALEKLQGKGLIETSKGGTVVAQFLAPLSRPLAELFADKPRVTADYFEYRRIIEGQAAALAATRATDVDRAALKECCERMERAHEIEDPSQEAAADADLHQFVYESAHNVVLLHVMRVFGELLRNDVLYNRNQLYRRFGVRDQLLKQHLAIAKENLRGDSKAAEKAASEHINFTFQTIEDIRRDEERVEVSLRRVSRSDLLAPS
;
A
#
# COMPACT_ATOMS: atom_id res chain seq x y z
N MET A 1 37.08 11.60 -22.63
CA MET A 1 37.07 10.80 -21.38
C MET A 1 36.06 11.39 -20.43
N ILE A 2 34.99 10.69 -20.09
CA ILE A 2 34.04 11.12 -19.07
C ILE A 2 34.77 11.04 -17.72
N ARG A 3 34.78 12.12 -16.94
CA ARG A 3 35.40 12.08 -15.59
C ARG A 3 34.70 11.08 -14.72
N PRO A 4 35.42 10.28 -13.89
CA PRO A 4 34.78 9.26 -13.02
C PRO A 4 33.65 9.81 -12.14
N GLU A 5 33.78 11.01 -11.58
CA GLU A 5 32.72 11.71 -10.82
C GLU A 5 31.42 11.88 -11.62
N LYS A 6 31.53 12.26 -12.91
CA LYS A 6 30.34 12.42 -13.76
C LYS A 6 29.62 11.09 -14.02
N LEU A 7 30.36 9.97 -14.06
CA LEU A 7 29.76 8.65 -14.22
C LEU A 7 29.06 8.19 -12.93
N ALA A 8 29.67 8.40 -11.78
CA ALA A 8 29.05 8.10 -10.48
C ALA A 8 27.78 8.93 -10.26
N ASP A 9 27.77 10.21 -10.63
CA ASP A 9 26.58 11.06 -10.58
C ASP A 9 25.45 10.51 -11.47
N ALA A 10 25.78 10.17 -12.72
CA ALA A 10 24.79 9.61 -13.65
C ALA A 10 24.21 8.27 -13.16
N ILE A 11 25.03 7.40 -12.55
CA ILE A 11 24.57 6.15 -11.94
C ILE A 11 23.65 6.45 -10.75
N ALA A 12 24.04 7.39 -9.88
CA ALA A 12 23.24 7.78 -8.72
C ALA A 12 21.90 8.36 -9.16
N GLU A 13 21.88 9.27 -10.12
CA GLU A 13 20.66 9.84 -10.69
C GLU A 13 19.75 8.77 -11.32
N HIS A 14 20.32 7.81 -12.03
CA HIS A 14 19.56 6.71 -12.62
C HIS A 14 18.90 5.84 -11.55
N LEU A 15 19.66 5.40 -10.54
CA LEU A 15 19.10 4.60 -9.45
C LEU A 15 18.10 5.37 -8.59
N GLU A 16 18.38 6.67 -8.31
CA GLU A 16 17.44 7.56 -7.63
C GLU A 16 16.11 7.66 -8.39
N LYS A 17 16.18 7.83 -9.71
CA LYS A 17 14.99 7.84 -10.56
C LYS A 17 14.20 6.54 -10.45
N LEU A 18 14.86 5.38 -10.48
CA LEU A 18 14.18 4.08 -10.32
C LEU A 18 13.51 3.93 -8.94
N ILE A 19 14.11 4.45 -7.88
CA ILE A 19 13.52 4.47 -6.54
C ILE A 19 12.32 5.42 -6.49
N LEU A 20 12.45 6.64 -7.02
CA LEU A 20 11.37 7.62 -7.03
C LEU A 20 10.19 7.20 -7.90
N GLU A 21 10.45 6.59 -9.05
CA GLU A 21 9.40 6.04 -9.94
C GLU A 21 8.77 4.76 -9.38
N GLY A 22 9.29 4.21 -8.28
CA GLY A 22 8.75 3.02 -7.62
C GLY A 22 9.14 1.70 -8.29
N VAL A 23 10.05 1.73 -9.26
CA VAL A 23 10.62 0.53 -9.91
C VAL A 23 11.44 -0.28 -8.90
N LEU A 24 12.24 0.43 -8.08
CA LEU A 24 12.90 -0.14 -6.90
C LEU A 24 12.09 0.28 -5.67
N ARG A 25 11.55 -0.70 -4.96
CA ARG A 25 10.61 -0.47 -3.85
C ARG A 25 11.33 -0.42 -2.50
N PRO A 26 10.87 0.41 -1.55
CA PRO A 26 11.39 0.40 -0.19
C PRO A 26 11.38 -1.01 0.42
N GLY A 27 12.51 -1.38 1.06
CA GLY A 27 12.71 -2.71 1.63
C GLY A 27 13.30 -3.74 0.66
N GLU A 28 13.31 -3.50 -0.65
CA GLU A 28 13.91 -4.43 -1.62
C GLU A 28 15.42 -4.41 -1.55
N LYS A 29 16.00 -5.61 -1.62
CA LYS A 29 17.45 -5.81 -1.63
C LYS A 29 17.99 -5.70 -3.04
N LEU A 30 18.93 -4.79 -3.25
CA LEU A 30 19.65 -4.66 -4.51
C LEU A 30 20.56 -5.88 -4.76
N ALA A 31 20.86 -6.14 -6.02
CA ALA A 31 21.85 -7.13 -6.40
C ALA A 31 23.23 -6.78 -5.77
N SER A 32 24.13 -7.76 -5.66
CA SER A 32 25.48 -7.49 -5.16
C SER A 32 26.16 -6.39 -5.99
N GLU A 33 27.09 -5.62 -5.36
CA GLU A 33 27.85 -4.58 -6.09
C GLU A 33 28.48 -5.12 -7.38
N ARG A 34 28.97 -6.37 -7.34
CA ARG A 34 29.55 -7.01 -8.53
C ARG A 34 28.54 -7.22 -9.63
N ASP A 35 27.39 -7.79 -9.28
CA ASP A 35 26.35 -8.13 -10.27
C ASP A 35 25.63 -6.87 -10.76
N LEU A 36 25.45 -5.89 -9.89
CA LEU A 36 24.84 -4.59 -10.26
C LEU A 36 25.76 -3.80 -11.20
N ALA A 37 27.09 -3.77 -10.93
CA ALA A 37 28.06 -3.14 -11.79
C ALA A 37 28.10 -3.80 -13.18
N GLN A 38 28.02 -5.14 -13.22
CA GLN A 38 27.93 -5.88 -14.48
C GLN A 38 26.63 -5.57 -15.25
N LYS A 39 25.49 -5.54 -14.56
CA LYS A 39 24.18 -5.25 -15.19
C LYS A 39 24.08 -3.83 -15.73
N LEU A 40 24.72 -2.87 -15.07
CA LEU A 40 24.74 -1.46 -15.49
C LEU A 40 25.91 -1.13 -16.43
N ASP A 41 26.76 -2.12 -16.73
CA ASP A 41 27.99 -1.98 -17.57
C ASP A 41 28.88 -0.83 -17.08
N VAL A 42 29.16 -0.80 -15.76
CA VAL A 42 29.96 0.23 -15.12
C VAL A 42 31.07 -0.37 -14.23
N SER A 43 32.08 0.45 -13.89
CA SER A 43 33.13 0.01 -12.97
C SER A 43 32.58 -0.09 -11.52
N ARG A 44 33.05 -1.09 -10.76
CA ARG A 44 32.70 -1.23 -9.34
C ARG A 44 33.01 0.00 -8.48
N PRO A 45 34.18 0.69 -8.65
CA PRO A 45 34.43 1.94 -7.94
C PRO A 45 33.39 3.03 -8.21
N SER A 46 33.01 3.25 -9.49
CA SER A 46 32.00 4.25 -9.85
C SER A 46 30.64 3.91 -9.28
N LEU A 47 30.24 2.63 -9.30
CA LEU A 47 29.01 2.18 -8.66
C LEU A 47 29.04 2.42 -7.14
N ARG A 48 30.13 2.09 -6.46
CA ARG A 48 30.25 2.29 -5.01
C ARG A 48 30.09 3.75 -4.64
N GLU A 49 30.76 4.65 -5.35
CA GLU A 49 30.60 6.09 -5.16
C GLU A 49 29.16 6.55 -5.37
N ALA A 50 28.47 6.02 -6.39
CA ALA A 50 27.05 6.30 -6.61
C ALA A 50 26.17 5.80 -5.45
N LEU A 51 26.41 4.59 -4.94
CA LEU A 51 25.69 4.06 -3.79
C LEU A 51 25.96 4.86 -2.50
N GLU A 52 27.19 5.33 -2.28
CA GLU A 52 27.50 6.23 -1.17
C GLU A 52 26.72 7.55 -1.23
N LYS A 53 26.56 8.12 -2.44
CA LYS A 53 25.73 9.32 -2.65
C LYS A 53 24.25 9.07 -2.35
N LEU A 54 23.71 7.93 -2.78
CA LEU A 54 22.31 7.53 -2.48
C LEU A 54 22.10 7.26 -0.98
N GLN A 55 23.06 6.64 -0.33
CA GLN A 55 23.04 6.45 1.12
C GLN A 55 23.10 7.78 1.88
N GLY A 56 23.91 8.73 1.42
CA GLY A 56 23.96 10.10 1.97
C GLY A 56 22.62 10.86 1.80
N LYS A 57 21.83 10.53 0.78
CA LYS A 57 20.45 11.03 0.59
C LYS A 57 19.40 10.26 1.40
N GLY A 58 19.77 9.17 2.07
CA GLY A 58 18.84 8.31 2.81
C GLY A 58 17.93 7.46 1.93
N LEU A 59 18.28 7.24 0.66
CA LEU A 59 17.50 6.46 -0.30
C LEU A 59 17.82 4.97 -0.26
N ILE A 60 19.00 4.61 0.23
CA ILE A 60 19.44 3.23 0.45
C ILE A 60 20.16 3.09 1.79
N GLU A 61 20.19 1.87 2.30
CA GLU A 61 20.96 1.47 3.48
C GLU A 61 21.89 0.31 3.12
N THR A 62 23.17 0.44 3.45
CA THR A 62 24.18 -0.59 3.21
C THR A 62 24.65 -1.20 4.52
N SER A 63 24.63 -2.53 4.60
CA SER A 63 25.05 -3.33 5.75
C SER A 63 25.88 -4.53 5.31
N LYS A 64 26.34 -5.35 6.27
CA LYS A 64 26.98 -6.66 5.97
C LYS A 64 26.05 -7.60 5.19
N GLY A 65 24.73 -7.40 5.28
CA GLY A 65 23.72 -8.17 4.57
C GLY A 65 23.49 -7.74 3.12
N GLY A 66 24.10 -6.64 2.67
CA GLY A 66 23.95 -6.05 1.36
C GLY A 66 23.30 -4.66 1.39
N THR A 67 22.97 -4.14 0.23
CA THR A 67 22.30 -2.85 0.05
C THR A 67 20.80 -3.04 -0.13
N VAL A 68 20.00 -2.26 0.60
CA VAL A 68 18.53 -2.29 0.59
C VAL A 68 18.02 -0.90 0.26
N VAL A 69 16.94 -0.79 -0.49
CA VAL A 69 16.23 0.49 -0.69
C VAL A 69 15.64 0.92 0.65
N ALA A 70 16.00 2.11 1.11
CA ALA A 70 15.57 2.60 2.41
C ALA A 70 14.06 2.88 2.45
N GLN A 71 13.48 2.71 3.61
CA GLN A 71 12.14 3.18 3.90
C GLN A 71 12.18 4.68 4.26
N PHE A 72 12.55 5.52 3.29
CA PHE A 72 12.86 6.94 3.50
C PHE A 72 11.67 7.76 4.05
N LEU A 73 10.44 7.25 3.98
CA LEU A 73 9.25 7.83 4.60
C LEU A 73 8.87 7.18 5.95
N ALA A 74 9.55 6.11 6.37
CA ALA A 74 9.29 5.44 7.64
C ALA A 74 9.34 6.37 8.88
N PRO A 75 10.17 7.42 8.93
CA PRO A 75 10.13 8.37 10.02
C PRO A 75 8.77 9.06 10.21
N LEU A 76 7.93 9.10 9.16
CA LEU A 76 6.57 9.68 9.23
C LEU A 76 5.52 8.64 9.64
N SER A 77 5.72 7.35 9.34
CA SER A 77 4.72 6.32 9.57
C SER A 77 4.48 6.04 11.05
N ARG A 78 5.55 5.96 11.86
CA ARG A 78 5.43 5.68 13.30
C ARG A 78 4.68 6.76 14.08
N PRO A 79 5.03 8.06 13.97
CA PRO A 79 4.27 9.12 14.63
C PRO A 79 2.80 9.18 14.17
N LEU A 80 2.53 8.90 12.88
CA LEU A 80 1.17 8.82 12.36
C LEU A 80 0.43 7.61 12.94
N ALA A 81 1.08 6.45 13.05
CA ALA A 81 0.50 5.26 13.68
C ALA A 81 0.08 5.54 15.13
N GLU A 82 0.96 6.14 15.93
CA GLU A 82 0.68 6.51 17.32
C GLU A 82 -0.45 7.56 17.44
N LEU A 83 -0.50 8.48 16.46
CA LEU A 83 -1.57 9.48 16.41
C LEU A 83 -2.93 8.87 16.07
N PHE A 84 -2.97 7.83 15.23
CA PHE A 84 -4.19 7.23 14.69
C PHE A 84 -4.73 6.09 15.57
N ALA A 85 -3.87 5.46 16.40
CA ALA A 85 -4.26 4.34 17.24
C ALA A 85 -5.45 4.69 18.15
N ASP A 86 -6.45 3.81 18.17
CA ASP A 86 -7.63 3.86 19.06
C ASP A 86 -8.45 5.17 19.05
N LYS A 87 -8.43 5.89 17.92
CA LYS A 87 -9.19 7.16 17.78
C LYS A 87 -10.22 7.07 16.65
N PRO A 88 -11.48 6.74 16.93
CA PRO A 88 -12.54 6.58 15.92
C PRO A 88 -12.69 7.78 14.98
N ARG A 89 -12.54 9.00 15.51
CA ARG A 89 -12.59 10.21 14.68
C ARG A 89 -11.47 10.26 13.65
N VAL A 90 -10.25 9.91 14.07
CA VAL A 90 -9.09 9.90 13.16
C VAL A 90 -9.23 8.82 12.10
N THR A 91 -9.82 7.68 12.46
CA THR A 91 -10.17 6.63 11.49
C THR A 91 -11.15 7.17 10.44
N ALA A 92 -12.19 7.88 10.84
CA ALA A 92 -13.15 8.50 9.92
C ALA A 92 -12.48 9.51 8.98
N ASP A 93 -11.66 10.43 9.53
CA ASP A 93 -10.89 11.43 8.78
C ASP A 93 -9.93 10.75 7.77
N TYR A 94 -9.32 9.62 8.17
CA TYR A 94 -8.46 8.82 7.29
C TYR A 94 -9.24 8.17 6.13
N PHE A 95 -10.42 7.61 6.38
CA PHE A 95 -11.25 7.04 5.30
C PHE A 95 -11.81 8.12 4.37
N GLU A 96 -12.10 9.32 4.87
CA GLU A 96 -12.44 10.47 4.02
C GLU A 96 -11.27 10.84 3.11
N TYR A 97 -10.05 10.92 3.64
CA TYR A 97 -8.83 11.13 2.87
C TYR A 97 -8.64 10.03 1.81
N ARG A 98 -8.74 8.75 2.18
CA ARG A 98 -8.62 7.64 1.24
C ARG A 98 -9.63 7.74 0.10
N ARG A 99 -10.88 8.01 0.42
CA ARG A 99 -11.94 8.14 -0.58
C ARG A 99 -11.61 9.18 -1.65
N ILE A 100 -11.06 10.32 -1.23
CA ILE A 100 -10.65 11.40 -2.14
C ILE A 100 -9.44 10.95 -2.98
N ILE A 101 -8.40 10.49 -2.34
CA ILE A 101 -7.12 10.20 -3.01
C ILE A 101 -7.20 8.95 -3.87
N GLU A 102 -7.84 7.87 -3.39
CA GLU A 102 -7.96 6.63 -4.16
C GLU A 102 -8.93 6.79 -5.33
N GLY A 103 -9.99 7.57 -5.16
CA GLY A 103 -10.84 7.95 -6.29
C GLY A 103 -10.06 8.67 -7.38
N GLN A 104 -9.27 9.68 -7.02
CA GLN A 104 -8.44 10.41 -7.97
C GLN A 104 -7.30 9.55 -8.54
N ALA A 105 -6.70 8.66 -7.74
CA ALA A 105 -5.71 7.71 -8.23
C ALA A 105 -6.30 6.80 -9.32
N ALA A 106 -7.47 6.24 -9.11
CA ALA A 106 -8.18 5.41 -10.09
C ALA A 106 -8.54 6.21 -11.35
N ALA A 107 -8.99 7.45 -11.21
CA ALA A 107 -9.28 8.34 -12.34
C ALA A 107 -8.03 8.62 -13.20
N LEU A 108 -6.89 8.88 -12.56
CA LEU A 108 -5.61 9.08 -13.23
C LEU A 108 -5.10 7.80 -13.89
N ALA A 109 -5.17 6.66 -13.18
CA ALA A 109 -4.77 5.37 -13.70
C ALA A 109 -5.57 4.99 -14.96
N ALA A 110 -6.88 5.21 -14.98
CA ALA A 110 -7.72 4.95 -16.15
C ALA A 110 -7.23 5.65 -17.43
N THR A 111 -6.66 6.85 -17.28
CA THR A 111 -6.22 7.67 -18.42
C THR A 111 -4.73 7.55 -18.73
N ARG A 112 -3.90 7.15 -17.76
CA ARG A 112 -2.44 7.15 -17.88
C ARG A 112 -1.81 5.77 -17.97
N ALA A 113 -2.56 4.72 -17.56
CA ALA A 113 -2.05 3.35 -17.58
C ALA A 113 -1.55 2.96 -18.99
N THR A 114 -0.33 2.43 -19.03
CA THR A 114 0.26 1.85 -20.24
C THR A 114 -0.30 0.44 -20.48
N ASP A 115 0.01 -0.15 -21.65
CA ASP A 115 -0.39 -1.54 -21.91
C ASP A 115 0.29 -2.53 -20.94
N VAL A 116 1.48 -2.20 -20.43
CA VAL A 116 2.18 -3.00 -19.42
C VAL A 116 1.43 -2.93 -18.09
N ASP A 117 1.01 -1.74 -17.65
CA ASP A 117 0.22 -1.57 -16.43
C ASP A 117 -1.11 -2.32 -16.52
N ARG A 118 -1.78 -2.24 -17.69
CA ARG A 118 -3.04 -2.95 -17.94
C ARG A 118 -2.87 -4.47 -17.90
N ALA A 119 -1.75 -5.00 -18.40
CA ALA A 119 -1.45 -6.43 -18.33
C ALA A 119 -1.22 -6.87 -16.86
N ALA A 120 -0.44 -6.11 -16.11
CA ALA A 120 -0.20 -6.39 -14.68
C ALA A 120 -1.48 -6.32 -13.84
N LEU A 121 -2.37 -5.35 -14.14
CA LEU A 121 -3.67 -5.23 -13.47
C LEU A 121 -4.57 -6.45 -13.74
N LYS A 122 -4.60 -6.96 -14.99
CA LYS A 122 -5.35 -8.18 -15.33
C LYS A 122 -4.83 -9.39 -14.57
N GLU A 123 -3.52 -9.59 -14.52
CA GLU A 123 -2.90 -10.68 -13.76
C GLU A 123 -3.22 -10.57 -12.26
N CYS A 124 -3.26 -9.36 -11.72
CA CYS A 124 -3.67 -9.12 -10.33
C CYS A 124 -5.13 -9.55 -10.10
N CYS A 125 -6.06 -9.20 -11.00
CA CYS A 125 -7.45 -9.65 -10.91
C CYS A 125 -7.58 -11.17 -10.90
N GLU A 126 -6.86 -11.87 -11.79
CA GLU A 126 -6.86 -13.34 -11.83
C GLU A 126 -6.31 -13.96 -10.54
N ARG A 127 -5.31 -13.32 -9.91
CA ARG A 127 -4.81 -13.77 -8.59
C ARG A 127 -5.85 -13.55 -7.49
N MET A 128 -6.59 -12.44 -7.51
CA MET A 128 -7.66 -12.17 -6.57
C MET A 128 -8.78 -13.21 -6.67
N GLU A 129 -9.23 -13.52 -7.87
CA GLU A 129 -10.27 -14.53 -8.11
C GLU A 129 -9.81 -15.92 -7.63
N ARG A 130 -8.58 -16.33 -7.95
CA ARG A 130 -8.01 -17.60 -7.44
C ARG A 130 -7.90 -17.63 -5.92
N ALA A 131 -7.44 -16.54 -5.28
CA ALA A 131 -7.33 -16.46 -3.83
C ALA A 131 -8.71 -16.58 -3.15
N HIS A 132 -9.72 -15.99 -3.76
CA HIS A 132 -11.09 -16.08 -3.28
C HIS A 132 -11.67 -17.50 -3.36
N GLU A 133 -11.41 -18.22 -4.47
CA GLU A 133 -11.85 -19.61 -4.67
C GLU A 133 -11.26 -20.59 -3.65
N ILE A 134 -9.98 -20.42 -3.28
CA ILE A 134 -9.31 -21.29 -2.29
C ILE A 134 -9.62 -20.90 -0.82
N GLU A 135 -10.40 -19.85 -0.62
CA GLU A 135 -10.81 -19.35 0.71
C GLU A 135 -9.62 -19.05 1.64
N ASP A 136 -8.51 -18.51 1.10
CA ASP A 136 -7.33 -18.12 1.87
C ASP A 136 -7.34 -16.60 2.15
N PRO A 137 -7.74 -16.16 3.36
CA PRO A 137 -7.81 -14.74 3.69
C PRO A 137 -6.47 -14.00 3.58
N SER A 138 -5.35 -14.71 3.74
CA SER A 138 -4.01 -14.08 3.66
C SER A 138 -3.65 -13.77 2.21
N GLN A 139 -3.95 -14.67 1.28
CA GLN A 139 -3.73 -14.44 -0.15
C GLN A 139 -4.71 -13.41 -0.70
N GLU A 140 -5.96 -13.39 -0.24
CA GLU A 140 -6.92 -12.34 -0.59
C GLU A 140 -6.44 -10.97 -0.12
N ALA A 141 -5.97 -10.85 1.12
CA ALA A 141 -5.44 -9.60 1.65
C ALA A 141 -4.18 -9.12 0.92
N ALA A 142 -3.33 -10.05 0.49
CA ALA A 142 -2.16 -9.72 -0.31
C ALA A 142 -2.54 -9.22 -1.72
N ALA A 143 -3.46 -9.92 -2.39
CA ALA A 143 -3.93 -9.53 -3.72
C ALA A 143 -4.71 -8.20 -3.70
N ASP A 144 -5.48 -7.93 -2.64
CA ASP A 144 -6.14 -6.65 -2.39
C ASP A 144 -5.12 -5.51 -2.26
N ALA A 145 -4.08 -5.71 -1.45
CA ALA A 145 -3.02 -4.71 -1.31
C ALA A 145 -2.29 -4.45 -2.64
N ASP A 146 -2.04 -5.50 -3.41
CA ASP A 146 -1.41 -5.40 -4.73
C ASP A 146 -2.29 -4.63 -5.72
N LEU A 147 -3.61 -4.85 -5.74
CA LEU A 147 -4.53 -4.11 -6.61
C LEU A 147 -4.44 -2.60 -6.37
N HIS A 148 -4.55 -2.18 -5.11
CA HIS A 148 -4.43 -0.78 -4.75
C HIS A 148 -3.06 -0.21 -5.16
N GLN A 149 -1.99 -0.97 -4.92
CA GLN A 149 -0.64 -0.58 -5.31
C GLN A 149 -0.52 -0.39 -6.84
N PHE A 150 -1.06 -1.31 -7.65
CA PHE A 150 -1.08 -1.19 -9.11
C PHE A 150 -1.84 0.04 -9.58
N VAL A 151 -2.97 0.38 -8.95
CA VAL A 151 -3.72 1.61 -9.27
C VAL A 151 -2.87 2.85 -8.99
N TYR A 152 -2.13 2.89 -7.86
CA TYR A 152 -1.26 4.03 -7.55
C TYR A 152 -0.07 4.14 -8.51
N GLU A 153 0.54 3.02 -8.88
CA GLU A 153 1.64 2.96 -9.86
C GLU A 153 1.15 3.41 -11.24
N SER A 154 0.00 2.90 -11.71
CA SER A 154 -0.62 3.23 -12.99
C SER A 154 -1.13 4.68 -13.09
N ALA A 155 -1.31 5.36 -11.95
CA ALA A 155 -1.63 6.79 -11.93
C ALA A 155 -0.46 7.66 -12.43
N HIS A 156 0.75 7.11 -12.52
CA HIS A 156 1.99 7.82 -12.94
C HIS A 156 2.13 9.17 -12.23
N ASN A 157 1.87 9.19 -10.92
CA ASN A 157 2.06 10.32 -10.03
C ASN A 157 2.92 9.89 -8.84
N VAL A 158 4.20 10.26 -8.90
CA VAL A 158 5.23 9.86 -7.92
C VAL A 158 4.86 10.27 -6.50
N VAL A 159 4.31 11.48 -6.31
CA VAL A 159 3.93 11.97 -4.98
C VAL A 159 2.78 11.15 -4.41
N LEU A 160 1.74 10.91 -5.20
CA LEU A 160 0.61 10.06 -4.80
C LEU A 160 1.10 8.66 -4.43
N LEU A 161 1.93 8.05 -5.26
CA LEU A 161 2.49 6.71 -5.04
C LEU A 161 3.18 6.61 -3.67
N HIS A 162 4.10 7.52 -3.38
CA HIS A 162 4.88 7.45 -2.15
C HIS A 162 4.05 7.78 -0.90
N VAL A 163 3.15 8.76 -0.97
CA VAL A 163 2.24 9.08 0.14
C VAL A 163 1.33 7.88 0.44
N MET A 164 0.75 7.25 -0.58
CA MET A 164 -0.12 6.10 -0.38
C MET A 164 0.62 4.85 0.10
N ARG A 165 1.91 4.70 -0.22
CA ARG A 165 2.75 3.64 0.37
C ARG A 165 2.90 3.78 1.88
N VAL A 166 3.13 5.01 2.39
CA VAL A 166 3.18 5.26 3.86
C VAL A 166 1.89 4.82 4.53
N PHE A 167 0.75 5.24 4.00
CA PHE A 167 -0.54 4.85 4.55
C PHE A 167 -0.84 3.35 4.36
N GLY A 168 -0.39 2.74 3.26
CA GLY A 168 -0.49 1.31 3.04
C GLY A 168 0.27 0.48 4.08
N GLU A 169 1.40 0.96 4.59
CA GLU A 169 2.12 0.32 5.70
C GLU A 169 1.35 0.40 7.02
N LEU A 170 0.73 1.54 7.32
CA LEU A 170 -0.13 1.70 8.50
C LEU A 170 -1.32 0.72 8.46
N LEU A 171 -1.89 0.51 7.28
CA LEU A 171 -2.97 -0.46 7.08
C LEU A 171 -2.50 -1.92 7.25
N ARG A 172 -1.35 -2.27 6.70
CA ARG A 172 -0.78 -3.64 6.83
C ARG A 172 -0.48 -4.01 8.27
N ASN A 173 -0.15 -3.03 9.10
CA ASN A 173 0.17 -3.23 10.52
C ASN A 173 -1.08 -3.16 11.43
N ASP A 174 -2.29 -3.27 10.87
CA ASP A 174 -3.57 -3.22 11.58
C ASP A 174 -3.75 -2.01 12.51
N VAL A 175 -3.04 -0.89 12.22
CA VAL A 175 -3.07 0.32 13.05
C VAL A 175 -4.42 1.00 13.02
N LEU A 176 -5.12 0.90 11.90
CA LEU A 176 -6.38 1.62 11.67
C LEU A 176 -7.61 0.73 11.78
N TYR A 177 -7.49 -0.53 11.41
CA TYR A 177 -8.51 -1.56 11.58
C TYR A 177 -7.96 -2.95 11.27
N ASN A 178 -8.54 -3.98 11.89
CA ASN A 178 -8.16 -5.35 11.62
C ASN A 178 -8.87 -5.87 10.37
N ARG A 179 -8.13 -5.99 9.26
CA ARG A 179 -8.66 -6.49 7.97
C ARG A 179 -9.26 -7.89 8.08
N ASN A 180 -8.73 -8.75 8.95
CA ASN A 180 -9.26 -10.10 9.16
C ASN A 180 -10.68 -10.08 9.74
N GLN A 181 -11.08 -9.05 10.48
CA GLN A 181 -12.46 -8.91 10.95
C GLN A 181 -13.43 -8.63 9.80
N LEU A 182 -13.02 -7.84 8.79
CA LEU A 182 -13.81 -7.63 7.58
C LEU A 182 -14.10 -8.94 6.86
N TYR A 183 -13.06 -9.75 6.64
CA TYR A 183 -13.19 -11.02 5.92
C TYR A 183 -14.01 -12.08 6.66
N ARG A 184 -14.13 -12.01 8.00
CA ARG A 184 -14.98 -12.92 8.79
C ARG A 184 -16.46 -12.57 8.72
N ARG A 185 -16.82 -11.36 8.30
CA ARG A 185 -18.22 -10.95 8.22
C ARG A 185 -18.86 -11.55 6.97
N PHE A 186 -20.02 -12.20 7.18
CA PHE A 186 -20.72 -12.89 6.09
C PHE A 186 -21.01 -11.97 4.89
N GLY A 187 -20.69 -12.44 3.69
CA GLY A 187 -20.92 -11.75 2.42
C GLY A 187 -19.98 -10.57 2.13
N VAL A 188 -19.12 -10.17 3.07
CA VAL A 188 -18.19 -9.04 2.86
C VAL A 188 -17.09 -9.40 1.88
N ARG A 189 -16.55 -10.63 1.95
CA ARG A 189 -15.52 -11.11 1.02
C ARG A 189 -15.97 -11.01 -0.44
N ASP A 190 -17.15 -11.56 -0.75
CA ASP A 190 -17.72 -11.53 -2.11
C ASP A 190 -17.93 -10.09 -2.59
N GLN A 191 -18.41 -9.22 -1.71
CA GLN A 191 -18.66 -7.82 -2.05
C GLN A 191 -17.35 -7.05 -2.28
N LEU A 192 -16.30 -7.30 -1.49
CA LEU A 192 -14.98 -6.70 -1.68
C LEU A 192 -14.38 -7.14 -3.02
N LEU A 193 -14.37 -8.44 -3.32
CA LEU A 193 -13.89 -8.95 -4.61
C LEU A 193 -14.63 -8.27 -5.78
N LYS A 194 -15.96 -8.23 -5.73
CA LYS A 194 -16.77 -7.59 -6.75
C LYS A 194 -16.41 -6.11 -6.96
N GLN A 195 -16.17 -5.39 -5.89
CA GLN A 195 -15.80 -3.97 -5.95
C GLN A 195 -14.39 -3.77 -6.52
N HIS A 196 -13.42 -4.59 -6.10
CA HIS A 196 -12.07 -4.56 -6.63
C HIS A 196 -12.04 -4.84 -8.14
N LEU A 197 -12.77 -5.87 -8.58
CA LEU A 197 -12.90 -6.17 -10.01
C LEU A 197 -13.60 -5.04 -10.78
N ALA A 198 -14.53 -4.32 -10.15
CA ALA A 198 -15.16 -3.15 -10.76
C ALA A 198 -14.17 -2.00 -10.93
N ILE A 199 -13.33 -1.72 -9.94
CA ILE A 199 -12.24 -0.72 -10.05
C ILE A 199 -11.31 -1.08 -11.20
N ALA A 200 -10.82 -2.32 -11.23
CA ALA A 200 -9.93 -2.80 -12.29
C ALA A 200 -10.57 -2.71 -13.68
N LYS A 201 -11.82 -3.12 -13.81
CA LYS A 201 -12.59 -3.07 -15.07
C LYS A 201 -12.65 -1.66 -15.63
N GLU A 202 -12.99 -0.66 -14.80
CA GLU A 202 -13.14 0.71 -15.29
C GLU A 202 -11.77 1.36 -15.60
N ASN A 203 -10.73 0.99 -14.88
CA ASN A 203 -9.34 1.34 -15.23
C ASN A 203 -8.94 0.76 -16.60
N LEU A 204 -9.21 -0.52 -16.83
CA LEU A 204 -8.91 -1.18 -18.11
C LEU A 204 -9.69 -0.60 -19.28
N ARG A 205 -10.91 -0.07 -19.04
CA ARG A 205 -11.73 0.62 -20.06
C ARG A 205 -11.26 2.05 -20.34
N GLY A 206 -10.46 2.63 -19.47
CA GLY A 206 -10.04 4.03 -19.56
C GLY A 206 -11.15 5.03 -19.18
N ASP A 207 -12.18 4.57 -18.45
CA ASP A 207 -13.26 5.45 -17.98
C ASP A 207 -12.91 6.07 -16.63
N SER A 208 -12.33 7.27 -16.70
CA SER A 208 -11.86 8.02 -15.54
C SER A 208 -12.94 8.28 -14.49
N LYS A 209 -14.15 8.67 -14.91
CA LYS A 209 -15.25 8.97 -13.99
C LYS A 209 -15.82 7.71 -13.33
N ALA A 210 -15.96 6.63 -14.12
CA ALA A 210 -16.41 5.36 -13.58
C ALA A 210 -15.39 4.74 -12.63
N ALA A 211 -14.09 4.84 -12.93
CA ALA A 211 -13.01 4.37 -12.06
C ALA A 211 -12.97 5.15 -10.73
N GLU A 212 -13.06 6.49 -10.76
CA GLU A 212 -13.18 7.33 -9.56
C GLU A 212 -14.36 6.90 -8.69
N LYS A 213 -15.52 6.75 -9.30
CA LYS A 213 -16.73 6.34 -8.62
C LYS A 213 -16.59 4.97 -7.98
N ALA A 214 -16.10 3.98 -8.73
CA ALA A 214 -15.91 2.62 -8.22
C ALA A 214 -14.96 2.56 -7.02
N ALA A 215 -13.81 3.27 -7.09
CA ALA A 215 -12.86 3.34 -5.99
C ALA A 215 -13.47 4.05 -4.77
N SER A 216 -14.16 5.18 -4.97
CA SER A 216 -14.80 5.92 -3.88
C SER A 216 -15.91 5.10 -3.20
N GLU A 217 -16.71 4.35 -3.96
CA GLU A 217 -17.75 3.46 -3.43
C GLU A 217 -17.14 2.31 -2.63
N HIS A 218 -16.03 1.74 -3.09
CA HIS A 218 -15.28 0.70 -2.38
C HIS A 218 -14.79 1.20 -1.01
N ILE A 219 -14.15 2.38 -0.95
CA ILE A 219 -13.68 2.95 0.32
C ILE A 219 -14.83 3.27 1.27
N ASN A 220 -15.94 3.79 0.76
CA ASN A 220 -17.15 4.02 1.55
C ASN A 220 -17.70 2.71 2.13
N PHE A 221 -17.81 1.65 1.33
CA PHE A 221 -18.27 0.34 1.79
C PHE A 221 -17.37 -0.22 2.89
N THR A 222 -16.05 -0.14 2.69
CA THR A 222 -15.07 -0.61 3.69
C THR A 222 -15.25 0.15 5.01
N PHE A 223 -15.36 1.47 4.97
CA PHE A 223 -15.58 2.29 6.15
C PHE A 223 -16.89 1.94 6.88
N GLN A 224 -18.00 1.84 6.15
CA GLN A 224 -19.29 1.48 6.73
C GLN A 224 -19.24 0.10 7.41
N THR A 225 -18.58 -0.86 6.78
CA THR A 225 -18.44 -2.21 7.35
C THR A 225 -17.63 -2.19 8.66
N ILE A 226 -16.58 -1.39 8.73
CA ILE A 226 -15.76 -1.22 9.95
C ILE A 226 -16.60 -0.58 11.07
N GLU A 227 -17.35 0.48 10.75
CA GLU A 227 -18.23 1.14 11.71
C GLU A 227 -19.33 0.21 12.24
N ASP A 228 -19.87 -0.65 11.38
CA ASP A 228 -20.85 -1.64 11.79
C ASP A 228 -20.24 -2.71 12.70
N ILE A 229 -19.02 -3.19 12.41
CA ILE A 229 -18.29 -4.13 13.27
C ILE A 229 -18.07 -3.49 14.65
N ARG A 230 -17.56 -2.28 14.71
CA ARG A 230 -17.31 -1.56 15.95
C ARG A 230 -18.59 -1.39 16.79
N ARG A 231 -19.72 -1.03 16.16
CA ARG A 231 -21.00 -0.91 16.84
C ARG A 231 -21.49 -2.26 17.41
N ASP A 232 -21.27 -3.33 16.67
CA ASP A 232 -21.65 -4.67 17.14
C ASP A 232 -20.78 -5.10 18.33
N GLU A 233 -19.47 -4.84 18.30
CA GLU A 233 -18.55 -5.09 19.42
C GLU A 233 -18.94 -4.27 20.66
N GLU A 234 -19.23 -2.98 20.53
CA GLU A 234 -19.72 -2.13 21.62
C GLU A 234 -21.00 -2.69 22.26
N ARG A 235 -21.93 -3.19 21.44
CA ARG A 235 -23.18 -3.82 21.93
C ARG A 235 -22.90 -5.10 22.74
N VAL A 236 -21.97 -5.93 22.24
CA VAL A 236 -21.55 -7.16 22.93
C VAL A 236 -20.90 -6.79 24.28
N GLU A 237 -20.00 -5.82 24.28
CA GLU A 237 -19.33 -5.37 25.51
C GLU A 237 -20.32 -4.86 26.56
N VAL A 238 -21.30 -4.04 26.17
CA VAL A 238 -22.37 -3.59 27.06
C VAL A 238 -23.19 -4.76 27.60
N SER A 239 -23.46 -5.76 26.76
CA SER A 239 -24.20 -6.95 27.20
C SER A 239 -23.41 -7.78 28.21
N LEU A 240 -22.10 -7.97 28.02
CA LEU A 240 -21.21 -8.62 28.96
C LEU A 240 -21.13 -7.90 30.30
N ARG A 241 -21.03 -6.58 30.31
CA ARG A 241 -21.07 -5.76 31.53
C ARG A 241 -22.37 -5.94 32.28
N ARG A 242 -23.51 -6.11 31.59
CA ARG A 242 -24.81 -6.37 32.25
C ARG A 242 -24.84 -7.75 32.94
N VAL A 243 -24.21 -8.75 32.34
CA VAL A 243 -24.10 -10.12 32.96
C VAL A 243 -23.22 -10.06 34.21
N SER A 244 -22.10 -9.33 34.16
CA SER A 244 -21.12 -9.23 35.27
C SER A 244 -21.55 -8.23 36.36
N ARG A 245 -22.70 -7.57 36.26
CA ARG A 245 -23.13 -6.54 37.22
C ARG A 245 -23.33 -7.06 38.67
N SER A 246 -23.60 -8.36 38.84
CA SER A 246 -23.74 -8.98 40.15
C SER A 246 -22.51 -8.81 41.04
N ASP A 247 -21.33 -8.75 40.42
CA ASP A 247 -20.04 -8.57 41.12
C ASP A 247 -19.86 -7.16 41.69
N LEU A 248 -20.69 -6.22 41.25
CA LEU A 248 -20.69 -4.82 41.66
C LEU A 248 -21.81 -4.48 42.63
N LEU A 249 -22.70 -5.44 42.93
CA LEU A 249 -23.82 -5.25 43.84
C LEU A 249 -23.50 -5.79 45.23
N ALA A 250 -24.06 -5.13 46.28
CA ALA A 250 -23.97 -5.67 47.62
C ALA A 250 -24.71 -7.02 47.71
N PRO A 251 -24.17 -8.01 48.45
CA PRO A 251 -24.91 -9.27 48.68
C PRO A 251 -26.24 -8.95 49.34
N SER A 252 -27.32 -9.51 48.77
CA SER A 252 -28.69 -9.39 49.27
C SER A 252 -28.91 -10.14 50.60
#